data_abcaf0a657bd77c31de53c50860c40fc
#
_entry.id   abcaf0a657bd77c31de53c50860c40fc
#
_cell.length_a   1.000
_cell.length_b   1.000
_cell.length_c   1.000
_cell.angle_alpha   90.00
_cell.angle_beta   90.00
_cell.angle_gamma   90.00
#
_symmetry.space_group_name_H-M   'P 1'
#
loop_
_entity.id
_entity.type
_entity.pdbx_description
1 polymer ?
#
loop_
_entity_poly.entity_id
_entity_poly.type
_entity_poly.pdbx_seq_one_letter_code
_entity_poly.pdbx_strand_id
1 'polypeptide(L)'
;QSVLQQVSRTALFLSDEKELEHLGVQPLVMKGIVCRSLYPKPDLRPSGDEDLLISAKDFATVDACFMRKGFVRDKETAMPNGAKDGDAPEEMGYIHPKTGVFYEIHTRLFSTESSAYGYLNRAFSDVFAHPSKVEVQGQSIFTLEETHHLFYLLCHSFKHFLHGGVGIRQICDMVQMIRVYGRKIDWEMFWQLCEEYHMTCFCINLLDIGERYLGFSYEASGAVRAAKKLHPDSEALLIDILDAGSFGKSSAGRIHSANIT
;
A
#
# COMPACT_ATOMS: atom_id res chain seq x y z
N GLN A 1 4.41 -10.01 16.29
CA GLN A 1 4.40 -11.23 15.47
C GLN A 1 5.75 -11.92 15.58
N SER A 2 5.78 -13.25 15.73
CA SER A 2 7.03 -14.01 15.70
C SER A 2 7.50 -14.19 14.24
N VAL A 3 8.82 -14.34 14.04
CA VAL A 3 9.41 -14.65 12.72
C VAL A 3 8.79 -15.92 12.11
N LEU A 4 8.55 -16.95 12.94
CA LEU A 4 7.91 -18.19 12.49
C LEU A 4 6.49 -17.97 11.94
N GLN A 5 5.69 -17.12 12.58
CA GLN A 5 4.36 -16.75 12.06
C GLN A 5 4.46 -16.03 10.71
N GLN A 6 5.46 -15.16 10.56
CA GLN A 6 5.67 -14.43 9.32
C GLN A 6 6.07 -15.36 8.17
N VAL A 7 6.98 -16.30 8.42
CA VAL A 7 7.39 -17.32 7.44
C VAL A 7 6.21 -18.19 7.01
N SER A 8 5.40 -18.65 7.98
CA SER A 8 4.21 -19.46 7.68
C SER A 8 3.19 -18.69 6.83
N ARG A 9 2.96 -17.41 7.14
CA ARG A 9 2.08 -16.53 6.33
C ARG A 9 2.59 -16.34 4.92
N THR A 10 3.91 -16.16 4.75
CA THR A 10 4.53 -16.07 3.42
C THR A 10 4.25 -17.33 2.60
N ALA A 11 4.46 -18.52 3.16
CA ALA A 11 4.22 -19.78 2.45
C ALA A 11 2.74 -19.96 2.06
N LEU A 12 1.82 -19.60 2.95
CA LEU A 12 0.38 -19.63 2.67
C LEU A 12 0.02 -18.66 1.55
N PHE A 13 0.50 -17.41 1.62
CA PHE A 13 0.26 -16.40 0.59
C PHE A 13 0.74 -16.88 -0.79
N LEU A 14 1.97 -17.41 -0.88
CA LEU A 14 2.52 -17.91 -2.14
C LEU A 14 1.70 -19.06 -2.72
N SER A 15 1.13 -19.93 -1.86
CA SER A 15 0.22 -21.00 -2.28
C SER A 15 -1.12 -20.45 -2.79
N ASP A 16 -1.65 -19.42 -2.13
CA ASP A 16 -2.93 -18.80 -2.50
C ASP A 16 -2.80 -18.01 -3.81
N GLU A 17 -1.70 -17.29 -3.97
CA GLU A 17 -1.40 -16.53 -5.19
C GLU A 17 -1.28 -17.46 -6.42
N LYS A 18 -0.57 -18.60 -6.29
CA LYS A 18 -0.52 -19.61 -7.35
C LYS A 18 -1.89 -20.16 -7.73
N GLU A 19 -2.79 -20.34 -6.76
CA GLU A 19 -4.13 -20.81 -7.06
C GLU A 19 -4.93 -19.77 -7.82
N LEU A 20 -4.80 -18.49 -7.47
CA LEU A 20 -5.41 -17.39 -8.24
C LEU A 20 -4.87 -17.35 -9.67
N GLU A 21 -3.57 -17.49 -9.85
CA GLU A 21 -2.94 -17.55 -11.18
C GLU A 21 -3.50 -18.72 -12.02
N HIS A 22 -3.65 -19.93 -11.43
CA HIS A 22 -4.27 -21.08 -12.10
C HIS A 22 -5.74 -20.83 -12.48
N LEU A 23 -6.45 -19.98 -11.76
CA LEU A 23 -7.80 -19.56 -12.08
C LEU A 23 -7.86 -18.43 -13.12
N GLY A 24 -6.70 -18.01 -13.64
CA GLY A 24 -6.58 -16.95 -14.64
C GLY A 24 -6.68 -15.53 -14.05
N VAL A 25 -6.57 -15.39 -12.72
CA VAL A 25 -6.53 -14.11 -12.03
C VAL A 25 -5.08 -13.72 -11.78
N GLN A 26 -4.71 -12.50 -12.16
CA GLN A 26 -3.38 -11.93 -11.94
C GLN A 26 -3.51 -10.72 -11.00
N PRO A 27 -3.43 -10.94 -9.67
CA PRO A 27 -3.47 -9.83 -8.73
C PRO A 27 -2.17 -9.04 -8.78
N LEU A 28 -2.25 -7.73 -8.52
CA LEU A 28 -1.09 -6.89 -8.21
C LEU A 28 -0.96 -6.77 -6.70
N VAL A 29 0.13 -7.28 -6.15
CA VAL A 29 0.40 -7.20 -4.71
C VAL A 29 1.08 -5.88 -4.40
N MET A 30 0.46 -5.05 -3.57
CA MET A 30 0.88 -3.65 -3.40
C MET A 30 1.69 -3.41 -2.14
N LYS A 31 1.42 -4.14 -1.09
CA LYS A 31 2.12 -4.06 0.22
C LYS A 31 2.47 -5.46 0.73
N GLY A 32 2.40 -5.66 2.04
CA GLY A 32 2.62 -6.97 2.63
C GLY A 32 3.96 -7.57 2.25
N ILE A 33 3.93 -8.69 1.54
CA ILE A 33 5.11 -9.47 1.13
C ILE A 33 6.05 -8.67 0.20
N VAL A 34 5.50 -7.83 -0.69
CA VAL A 34 6.30 -7.01 -1.62
C VAL A 34 7.10 -5.96 -0.85
N CYS A 35 6.48 -5.23 0.07
CA CYS A 35 7.21 -4.29 0.92
C CYS A 35 8.23 -5.01 1.83
N ARG A 36 7.91 -6.22 2.33
CA ARG A 36 8.86 -7.01 3.11
C ARG A 36 10.11 -7.36 2.31
N SER A 37 9.96 -7.73 1.04
CA SER A 37 11.08 -8.11 0.17
C SER A 37 12.11 -6.98 -0.02
N LEU A 38 11.72 -5.73 0.22
CA LEU A 38 12.62 -4.57 0.14
C LEU A 38 13.62 -4.49 1.32
N TYR A 39 13.36 -5.22 2.40
CA TYR A 39 14.19 -5.17 3.60
C TYR A 39 15.29 -6.24 3.58
N PRO A 40 16.48 -5.96 4.14
CA PRO A 40 17.56 -6.94 4.22
C PRO A 40 17.18 -8.22 4.99
N LYS A 41 16.20 -8.12 5.88
CA LYS A 41 15.62 -9.23 6.64
C LYS A 41 14.08 -9.14 6.55
N PRO A 42 13.46 -9.68 5.49
CA PRO A 42 12.02 -9.54 5.23
C PRO A 42 11.14 -9.95 6.40
N ASP A 43 11.51 -11.03 7.11
CA ASP A 43 10.70 -11.58 8.21
C ASP A 43 10.71 -10.71 9.48
N LEU A 44 11.59 -9.71 9.56
CA LEU A 44 11.60 -8.75 10.66
C LEU A 44 10.70 -7.55 10.42
N ARG A 45 10.22 -7.32 9.18
CA ARG A 45 9.21 -6.29 8.93
C ARG A 45 7.83 -6.87 9.26
N PRO A 46 7.16 -6.39 10.33
CA PRO A 46 5.83 -6.89 10.67
C PRO A 46 4.82 -6.50 9.57
N SER A 47 4.00 -7.46 9.16
CA SER A 47 2.87 -7.26 8.26
C SER A 47 1.67 -8.02 8.82
N GLY A 48 0.51 -7.36 8.88
CA GLY A 48 -0.75 -7.97 9.35
C GLY A 48 -1.61 -8.48 8.20
N ASP A 49 -1.43 -7.86 7.06
CA ASP A 49 -2.28 -7.89 5.87
C ASP A 49 -1.44 -8.04 4.60
N GLU A 50 -2.06 -8.58 3.58
CA GLU A 50 -1.57 -8.57 2.20
C GLU A 50 -2.62 -7.85 1.36
N ASP A 51 -2.22 -6.76 0.68
CA ASP A 51 -3.10 -5.94 -0.15
C ASP A 51 -2.95 -6.36 -1.61
N LEU A 52 -4.05 -6.81 -2.21
CA LEU A 52 -4.09 -7.28 -3.59
C LEU A 52 -5.07 -6.43 -4.40
N LEU A 53 -4.59 -5.81 -5.47
CA LEU A 53 -5.44 -5.16 -6.46
C LEU A 53 -5.77 -6.15 -7.56
N ILE A 54 -7.06 -6.33 -7.82
CA ILE A 54 -7.58 -7.18 -8.90
C ILE A 54 -8.49 -6.37 -9.84
N SER A 55 -8.69 -6.88 -11.05
CA SER A 55 -9.73 -6.35 -11.91
C SER A 55 -11.12 -6.66 -11.32
N ALA A 56 -12.04 -5.71 -11.38
CA ALA A 56 -13.40 -5.89 -10.86
C ALA A 56 -14.10 -7.14 -11.46
N LYS A 57 -13.82 -7.48 -12.71
CA LYS A 57 -14.36 -8.70 -13.38
C LYS A 57 -13.91 -10.00 -12.71
N ASP A 58 -12.76 -9.99 -12.03
CA ASP A 58 -12.17 -11.18 -11.40
C ASP A 58 -12.65 -11.38 -9.96
N PHE A 59 -13.35 -10.40 -9.39
CA PHE A 59 -13.77 -10.43 -7.98
C PHE A 59 -14.57 -11.68 -7.62
N ALA A 60 -15.56 -12.07 -8.43
CA ALA A 60 -16.38 -13.25 -8.17
C ALA A 60 -15.54 -14.55 -8.13
N THR A 61 -14.51 -14.64 -8.98
CA THR A 61 -13.59 -15.80 -9.00
C THR A 61 -12.73 -15.83 -7.73
N VAL A 62 -12.20 -14.69 -7.32
CA VAL A 62 -11.36 -14.56 -6.11
C VAL A 62 -12.20 -14.86 -4.86
N ASP A 63 -13.39 -14.28 -4.77
CA ASP A 63 -14.31 -14.52 -3.66
C ASP A 63 -14.67 -16.01 -3.52
N ALA A 64 -15.06 -16.66 -4.61
CA ALA A 64 -15.39 -18.09 -4.61
C ALA A 64 -14.17 -18.95 -4.23
N CYS A 65 -12.97 -18.57 -4.66
CA CYS A 65 -11.72 -19.23 -4.29
C CYS A 65 -11.49 -19.16 -2.78
N PHE A 66 -11.54 -17.96 -2.20
CA PHE A 66 -11.27 -17.76 -0.77
C PHE A 66 -12.34 -18.40 0.12
N MET A 67 -13.62 -18.30 -0.25
CA MET A 67 -14.69 -18.96 0.48
C MET A 67 -14.49 -20.49 0.48
N ARG A 68 -14.13 -21.10 -0.67
CA ARG A 68 -13.81 -22.55 -0.77
C ARG A 68 -12.61 -22.94 0.10
N LYS A 69 -11.62 -22.08 0.27
CA LYS A 69 -10.45 -22.28 1.13
C LYS A 69 -10.75 -22.07 2.61
N GLY A 70 -11.97 -21.66 2.96
CA GLY A 70 -12.40 -21.48 4.35
C GLY A 70 -12.12 -20.10 4.93
N PHE A 71 -11.79 -19.12 4.09
CA PHE A 71 -11.79 -17.71 4.52
C PHE A 71 -13.22 -17.25 4.80
N VAL A 72 -13.34 -16.26 5.64
CA VAL A 72 -14.58 -15.53 5.89
C VAL A 72 -14.39 -14.07 5.53
N ARG A 73 -15.42 -13.44 4.97
CA ARG A 73 -15.40 -12.02 4.68
C ARG A 73 -15.41 -11.23 5.97
N ASP A 74 -14.59 -10.18 6.03
CA ASP A 74 -14.60 -9.26 7.16
C ASP A 74 -15.85 -8.38 7.10
N LYS A 75 -16.57 -8.32 8.20
CA LYS A 75 -17.83 -7.56 8.30
C LYS A 75 -17.62 -6.04 8.32
N GLU A 76 -16.41 -5.58 8.69
CA GLU A 76 -16.08 -4.16 8.73
C GLU A 76 -15.86 -3.57 7.31
N THR A 77 -15.50 -4.42 6.34
CA THR A 77 -15.35 -4.06 4.92
C THR A 77 -16.61 -4.34 4.09
N ALA A 78 -17.77 -4.41 4.74
CA ALA A 78 -19.05 -4.74 4.08
C ALA A 78 -19.39 -3.73 2.97
N MET A 79 -20.08 -4.26 1.93
CA MET A 79 -20.54 -3.53 0.75
C MET A 79 -21.17 -2.17 1.11
N PRO A 80 -20.89 -1.10 0.33
CA PRO A 80 -21.56 0.18 0.50
C PRO A 80 -23.08 0.02 0.46
N ASN A 81 -23.80 0.76 1.31
CA ASN A 81 -25.25 0.80 1.28
C ASN A 81 -25.73 1.24 -0.13
N GLY A 82 -26.39 0.33 -0.85
CA GLY A 82 -26.92 0.60 -2.19
C GLY A 82 -26.18 -0.09 -3.34
N ALA A 83 -25.15 -0.90 -3.06
CA ALA A 83 -24.56 -1.76 -4.09
C ALA A 83 -25.60 -2.73 -4.65
N LYS A 84 -25.65 -2.85 -5.98
CA LYS A 84 -26.53 -3.82 -6.64
C LYS A 84 -25.94 -5.22 -6.49
N ASP A 85 -26.81 -6.21 -6.41
CA ASP A 85 -26.38 -7.61 -6.48
C ASP A 85 -25.57 -7.83 -7.76
N GLY A 86 -24.29 -8.24 -7.60
CA GLY A 86 -23.36 -8.47 -8.70
C GLY A 86 -22.30 -7.41 -8.91
N ASP A 87 -22.36 -6.24 -8.24
CA ASP A 87 -21.29 -5.25 -8.30
C ASP A 87 -20.11 -5.72 -7.43
N ALA A 88 -18.89 -5.63 -7.96
CA ALA A 88 -17.68 -5.88 -7.18
C ALA A 88 -17.47 -4.75 -6.16
N PRO A 89 -17.21 -5.06 -4.89
CA PRO A 89 -16.87 -4.05 -3.88
C PRO A 89 -15.54 -3.37 -4.23
N GLU A 90 -15.35 -2.13 -3.80
CA GLU A 90 -14.08 -1.43 -3.96
C GLU A 90 -12.97 -2.08 -3.13
N GLU A 91 -13.32 -2.57 -1.94
CA GLU A 91 -12.43 -3.25 -1.01
C GLU A 91 -13.21 -4.35 -0.27
N MET A 92 -12.59 -5.51 -0.06
CA MET A 92 -13.14 -6.61 0.74
C MET A 92 -12.04 -7.30 1.53
N GLY A 93 -12.20 -7.33 2.86
CA GLY A 93 -11.33 -8.08 3.75
C GLY A 93 -11.71 -9.56 3.81
N TYR A 94 -10.71 -10.44 3.84
CA TYR A 94 -10.85 -11.87 4.04
C TYR A 94 -9.92 -12.33 5.17
N ILE A 95 -10.47 -12.98 6.17
CA ILE A 95 -9.70 -13.58 7.26
C ILE A 95 -9.84 -15.10 7.25
N HIS A 96 -8.74 -15.81 7.39
CA HIS A 96 -8.78 -17.26 7.57
C HIS A 96 -8.82 -17.60 9.07
N PRO A 97 -9.93 -18.16 9.60
CA PRO A 97 -10.15 -18.30 11.06
C PRO A 97 -9.10 -19.12 11.79
N LYS A 98 -8.50 -20.12 11.12
CA LYS A 98 -7.51 -21.02 11.72
C LYS A 98 -6.09 -20.49 11.69
N THR A 99 -5.71 -19.77 10.61
CA THR A 99 -4.32 -19.31 10.40
C THR A 99 -4.14 -17.85 10.77
N GLY A 100 -5.23 -17.06 10.84
CA GLY A 100 -5.20 -15.63 11.05
C GLY A 100 -4.57 -14.87 9.87
N VAL A 101 -4.47 -15.48 8.69
CA VAL A 101 -4.08 -14.78 7.45
C VAL A 101 -5.19 -13.84 7.08
N PHE A 102 -4.82 -12.61 6.74
CA PHE A 102 -5.75 -11.55 6.36
C PHE A 102 -5.33 -10.96 5.01
N TYR A 103 -6.29 -10.91 4.08
CA TYR A 103 -6.15 -10.29 2.77
C TYR A 103 -7.11 -9.14 2.63
N GLU A 104 -6.64 -8.03 2.06
CA GLU A 104 -7.47 -6.94 1.57
C GLU A 104 -7.49 -6.99 0.05
N ILE A 105 -8.64 -7.34 -0.51
CA ILE A 105 -8.85 -7.42 -1.96
C ILE A 105 -9.46 -6.11 -2.41
N HIS A 106 -8.73 -5.39 -3.25
CA HIS A 106 -9.12 -4.12 -3.81
C HIS A 106 -9.51 -4.28 -5.28
N THR A 107 -10.63 -3.71 -5.68
CA THR A 107 -10.95 -3.43 -7.09
C THR A 107 -10.74 -1.95 -7.42
N ARG A 108 -10.60 -1.13 -6.36
CA ARG A 108 -10.21 0.28 -6.36
C ARG A 108 -9.24 0.51 -5.21
N LEU A 109 -8.19 1.29 -5.43
CA LEU A 109 -7.17 1.55 -4.41
C LEU A 109 -7.65 2.48 -3.30
N PHE A 110 -8.60 3.35 -3.64
CA PHE A 110 -9.14 4.37 -2.75
C PHE A 110 -10.65 4.42 -2.91
N SER A 111 -11.38 4.63 -1.79
CA SER A 111 -12.83 4.74 -1.84
C SER A 111 -13.25 5.92 -2.73
N THR A 112 -14.11 5.65 -3.71
CA THR A 112 -14.65 6.68 -4.62
C THR A 112 -15.61 7.62 -3.92
N GLU A 113 -16.14 7.25 -2.76
CA GLU A 113 -16.97 8.12 -1.91
C GLU A 113 -16.16 9.18 -1.17
N SER A 114 -14.84 8.99 -1.04
CA SER A 114 -13.99 9.96 -0.37
C SER A 114 -13.70 11.16 -1.27
N SER A 115 -14.16 12.34 -0.85
CA SER A 115 -13.80 13.60 -1.49
C SER A 115 -12.32 13.96 -1.32
N ALA A 116 -11.70 13.47 -0.25
CA ALA A 116 -10.32 13.81 0.13
C ALA A 116 -9.25 13.03 -0.66
N TYR A 117 -9.53 11.80 -1.11
CA TYR A 117 -8.53 10.96 -1.79
C TYR A 117 -9.10 10.02 -2.88
N GLY A 118 -10.43 9.97 -3.09
CA GLY A 118 -11.02 9.11 -4.13
C GLY A 118 -10.54 9.46 -5.54
N TYR A 119 -10.21 10.72 -5.79
CA TYR A 119 -9.68 11.20 -7.07
C TYR A 119 -8.30 10.59 -7.42
N LEU A 120 -7.55 10.08 -6.43
CA LEU A 120 -6.25 9.45 -6.62
C LEU A 120 -6.33 8.16 -7.46
N ASN A 121 -7.51 7.50 -7.53
CA ASN A 121 -7.69 6.32 -8.38
C ASN A 121 -7.35 6.58 -9.86
N ARG A 122 -7.44 7.82 -10.32
CA ARG A 122 -7.13 8.17 -11.72
C ARG A 122 -5.67 7.93 -12.08
N ALA A 123 -4.75 8.12 -11.11
CA ALA A 123 -3.33 7.86 -11.32
C ALA A 123 -3.01 6.36 -11.55
N PHE A 124 -3.94 5.48 -11.27
CA PHE A 124 -3.75 4.02 -11.30
C PHE A 124 -4.66 3.32 -12.31
N SER A 125 -5.21 4.06 -13.28
CA SER A 125 -6.22 3.54 -14.22
C SER A 125 -5.70 2.44 -15.16
N ASP A 126 -4.41 2.44 -15.47
CA ASP A 126 -3.76 1.56 -16.44
C ASP A 126 -2.68 0.63 -15.85
N VAL A 127 -2.59 0.54 -14.52
CA VAL A 127 -1.52 -0.22 -13.84
C VAL A 127 -1.49 -1.71 -14.18
N PHE A 128 -2.59 -2.28 -14.65
CA PHE A 128 -2.63 -3.66 -15.12
C PHE A 128 -1.97 -3.85 -16.50
N ALA A 129 -1.75 -2.78 -17.27
CA ALA A 129 -1.12 -2.87 -18.58
C ALA A 129 0.40 -3.10 -18.49
N HIS A 130 1.03 -2.60 -17.44
CA HIS A 130 2.49 -2.62 -17.28
C HIS A 130 2.91 -3.01 -15.85
N PRO A 131 2.55 -4.22 -15.38
CA PRO A 131 2.95 -4.66 -14.05
C PRO A 131 4.45 -5.00 -14.00
N SER A 132 5.07 -4.74 -12.85
CA SER A 132 6.40 -5.26 -12.52
C SER A 132 6.30 -6.63 -11.82
N LYS A 133 7.44 -7.30 -11.66
CA LYS A 133 7.56 -8.57 -10.95
C LYS A 133 8.61 -8.49 -9.85
N VAL A 134 8.30 -9.12 -8.74
CA VAL A 134 9.20 -9.30 -7.61
C VAL A 134 9.36 -10.78 -7.32
N GLU A 135 10.59 -11.24 -7.16
CA GLU A 135 10.88 -12.62 -6.80
C GLU A 135 10.85 -12.79 -5.28
N VAL A 136 9.99 -13.68 -4.78
CA VAL A 136 9.89 -14.02 -3.38
C VAL A 136 9.97 -15.53 -3.21
N GLN A 137 11.01 -16.01 -2.55
CA GLN A 137 11.25 -17.45 -2.32
C GLN A 137 11.18 -18.30 -3.60
N GLY A 138 11.64 -17.74 -4.74
CA GLY A 138 11.64 -18.43 -6.03
C GLY A 138 10.29 -18.42 -6.77
N GLN A 139 9.32 -17.66 -6.29
CA GLN A 139 8.07 -17.40 -6.98
C GLN A 139 8.02 -15.93 -7.44
N SER A 140 7.61 -15.74 -8.69
CA SER A 140 7.44 -14.42 -9.30
C SER A 140 6.06 -13.86 -8.94
N ILE A 141 6.00 -12.70 -8.31
CA ILE A 141 4.76 -12.04 -7.88
C ILE A 141 4.60 -10.76 -8.69
N PHE A 142 3.41 -10.53 -9.21
CA PHE A 142 3.10 -9.28 -9.89
C PHE A 142 2.81 -8.16 -8.89
N THR A 143 3.33 -6.98 -9.20
CA THR A 143 3.13 -5.75 -8.42
C THR A 143 3.04 -4.54 -9.34
N LEU A 144 2.80 -3.37 -8.78
CA LEU A 144 2.84 -2.12 -9.54
C LEU A 144 4.24 -1.88 -10.11
N GLU A 145 4.31 -1.21 -11.27
CA GLU A 145 5.57 -0.66 -11.79
C GLU A 145 6.17 0.29 -10.75
N GLU A 146 7.49 0.40 -10.71
CA GLU A 146 8.26 1.00 -9.61
C GLU A 146 7.86 2.46 -9.32
N THR A 147 7.54 3.25 -10.34
CA THR A 147 7.12 4.66 -10.20
C THR A 147 5.73 4.77 -9.61
N HIS A 148 4.78 4.01 -10.16
CA HIS A 148 3.42 3.94 -9.62
C HIS A 148 3.39 3.30 -8.24
N HIS A 149 4.28 2.35 -7.95
CA HIS A 149 4.36 1.72 -6.64
C HIS A 149 4.82 2.72 -5.57
N LEU A 150 5.87 3.49 -5.84
CA LEU A 150 6.29 4.56 -4.92
C LEU A 150 5.17 5.59 -4.72
N PHE A 151 4.50 5.98 -5.81
CA PHE A 151 3.37 6.91 -5.73
C PHE A 151 2.18 6.33 -4.94
N TYR A 152 1.90 5.02 -5.09
CA TYR A 152 0.90 4.33 -4.28
C TYR A 152 1.24 4.36 -2.79
N LEU A 153 2.49 4.06 -2.40
CA LEU A 153 2.92 4.11 -1.00
C LEU A 153 2.76 5.52 -0.41
N LEU A 154 3.03 6.55 -1.19
CA LEU A 154 2.79 7.95 -0.81
C LEU A 154 1.30 8.23 -0.59
N CYS A 155 0.45 7.92 -1.57
CA CYS A 155 -0.99 8.14 -1.49
C CYS A 155 -1.65 7.34 -0.36
N HIS A 156 -1.21 6.10 -0.15
CA HIS A 156 -1.65 5.26 0.95
C HIS A 156 -1.26 5.86 2.33
N SER A 157 -0.04 6.41 2.43
CA SER A 157 0.40 7.11 3.63
C SER A 157 -0.44 8.37 3.87
N PHE A 158 -0.84 9.08 2.81
CA PHE A 158 -1.74 10.22 2.89
C PHE A 158 -3.15 9.84 3.36
N LYS A 159 -3.73 8.74 2.83
CA LYS A 159 -5.00 8.17 3.32
C LYS A 159 -4.92 7.95 4.85
N HIS A 160 -3.84 7.33 5.32
CA HIS A 160 -3.65 7.09 6.76
C HIS A 160 -3.47 8.39 7.56
N PHE A 161 -2.72 9.35 7.03
CA PHE A 161 -2.55 10.65 7.66
C PHE A 161 -3.88 11.35 7.93
N LEU A 162 -4.83 11.27 6.99
CA LEU A 162 -6.15 11.86 7.14
C LEU A 162 -7.04 11.13 8.15
N HIS A 163 -6.91 9.81 8.30
CA HIS A 163 -7.84 9.01 9.11
C HIS A 163 -7.31 8.60 10.49
N GLY A 164 -6.09 8.13 10.56
CA GLY A 164 -5.58 7.50 11.79
C GLY A 164 -4.15 7.88 12.16
N GLY A 165 -3.52 8.69 11.31
CA GLY A 165 -2.11 9.04 11.42
C GLY A 165 -1.19 8.09 10.68
N VAL A 166 -0.10 8.65 10.15
CA VAL A 166 0.99 7.92 9.50
C VAL A 166 1.88 7.32 10.56
N GLY A 167 2.14 6.02 10.48
CA GLY A 167 3.17 5.38 11.31
C GLY A 167 4.55 5.47 10.64
N ILE A 168 5.61 5.42 11.45
CA ILE A 168 7.00 5.45 10.96
C ILE A 168 7.28 4.34 9.94
N ARG A 169 6.57 3.22 10.01
CA ARG A 169 6.72 2.09 9.08
C ARG A 169 6.43 2.47 7.63
N GLN A 170 5.42 3.31 7.37
CA GLN A 170 5.10 3.75 6.01
C GLN A 170 6.26 4.55 5.40
N ILE A 171 6.92 5.39 6.18
CA ILE A 171 8.11 6.12 5.71
C ILE A 171 9.26 5.14 5.47
N CYS A 172 9.46 4.17 6.36
CA CYS A 172 10.49 3.14 6.16
C CYS A 172 10.26 2.37 4.86
N ASP A 173 9.01 2.00 4.54
CA ASP A 173 8.67 1.30 3.30
C ASP A 173 9.01 2.14 2.06
N MET A 174 8.66 3.44 2.06
CA MET A 174 9.04 4.37 0.98
C MET A 174 10.57 4.49 0.85
N VAL A 175 11.29 4.66 1.95
CA VAL A 175 12.75 4.74 1.96
C VAL A 175 13.38 3.45 1.42
N GLN A 176 12.88 2.27 1.82
CA GLN A 176 13.38 1.00 1.29
C GLN A 176 13.06 0.83 -0.20
N MET A 177 11.85 1.20 -0.63
CA MET A 177 11.48 1.20 -2.04
C MET A 177 12.46 2.04 -2.87
N ILE A 178 12.76 3.25 -2.43
CA ILE A 178 13.71 4.13 -3.12
C ILE A 178 15.15 3.59 -3.06
N ARG A 179 15.58 2.99 -1.95
CA ARG A 179 16.90 2.36 -1.86
C ARG A 179 17.09 1.23 -2.87
N VAL A 180 16.07 0.40 -3.05
CA VAL A 180 16.13 -0.76 -3.94
C VAL A 180 15.92 -0.36 -5.39
N TYR A 181 14.95 0.52 -5.65
CA TYR A 181 14.48 0.81 -7.01
C TYR A 181 14.71 2.25 -7.46
N GLY A 182 15.37 3.11 -6.69
CA GLY A 182 15.49 4.53 -7.00
C GLY A 182 16.13 4.85 -8.36
N ARG A 183 16.96 3.94 -8.90
CA ARG A 183 17.53 4.04 -10.26
C ARG A 183 16.60 3.56 -11.36
N LYS A 184 15.51 2.87 -11.04
CA LYS A 184 14.48 2.39 -11.98
C LYS A 184 13.27 3.31 -11.99
N ILE A 185 13.03 4.06 -10.91
CA ILE A 185 11.94 5.01 -10.81
C ILE A 185 12.14 6.13 -11.83
N ASP A 186 11.12 6.39 -12.64
CA ASP A 186 11.02 7.59 -13.45
C ASP A 186 10.69 8.79 -12.56
N TRP A 187 11.73 9.51 -12.15
CA TRP A 187 11.59 10.65 -11.23
C TRP A 187 10.87 11.84 -11.84
N GLU A 188 10.95 12.01 -13.16
CA GLU A 188 10.19 13.07 -13.84
C GLU A 188 8.69 12.77 -13.74
N MET A 189 8.28 11.58 -14.13
CA MET A 189 6.90 11.11 -14.01
C MET A 189 6.43 11.12 -12.54
N PHE A 190 7.25 10.65 -11.59
CA PHE A 190 6.90 10.64 -10.18
C PHE A 190 6.57 12.04 -9.65
N TRP A 191 7.42 13.04 -9.97
CA TRP A 191 7.17 14.41 -9.52
C TRP A 191 6.01 15.09 -10.27
N GLN A 192 5.76 14.73 -11.53
CA GLN A 192 4.56 15.16 -12.26
C GLN A 192 3.29 14.63 -11.58
N LEU A 193 3.26 13.35 -11.22
CA LEU A 193 2.15 12.78 -10.44
C LEU A 193 1.99 13.49 -9.10
N CYS A 194 3.07 13.72 -8.36
CA CYS A 194 3.00 14.45 -7.10
C CYS A 194 2.44 15.88 -7.27
N GLU A 195 2.73 16.54 -8.36
CA GLU A 195 2.23 17.90 -8.65
C GLU A 195 0.76 17.87 -9.08
N GLU A 196 0.38 16.97 -9.99
CA GLU A 196 -0.98 16.80 -10.49
C GLU A 196 -1.97 16.44 -9.37
N TYR A 197 -1.54 15.56 -8.47
CA TYR A 197 -2.39 15.07 -7.37
C TYR A 197 -2.15 15.80 -6.03
N HIS A 198 -1.45 16.93 -6.04
CA HIS A 198 -1.19 17.80 -4.87
C HIS A 198 -0.44 17.10 -3.72
N MET A 199 0.39 16.09 -4.02
CA MET A 199 1.15 15.31 -3.04
C MET A 199 2.56 15.85 -2.80
N THR A 200 3.03 16.87 -3.53
CA THR A 200 4.44 17.31 -3.53
C THR A 200 4.92 17.72 -2.13
N CYS A 201 4.16 18.56 -1.41
CA CYS A 201 4.56 19.00 -0.06
C CYS A 201 4.59 17.84 0.93
N PHE A 202 3.58 16.96 0.89
CA PHE A 202 3.52 15.80 1.77
C PHE A 202 4.70 14.84 1.50
N CYS A 203 5.00 14.56 0.22
CA CYS A 203 6.13 13.74 -0.19
C CYS A 203 7.48 14.30 0.30
N ILE A 204 7.72 15.59 0.07
CA ILE A 204 8.98 16.25 0.47
C ILE A 204 9.18 16.16 1.99
N ASN A 205 8.13 16.37 2.78
CA ASN A 205 8.22 16.26 4.24
C ASN A 205 8.50 14.81 4.69
N LEU A 206 7.90 13.79 4.08
CA LEU A 206 8.21 12.39 4.38
C LEU A 206 9.66 12.04 4.01
N LEU A 207 10.14 12.49 2.86
CA LEU A 207 11.52 12.25 2.42
C LEU A 207 12.53 13.01 3.27
N ASP A 208 12.22 14.21 3.76
CA ASP A 208 13.06 14.95 4.72
C ASP A 208 13.19 14.18 6.04
N ILE A 209 12.09 13.64 6.57
CA ILE A 209 12.13 12.76 7.74
C ILE A 209 13.00 11.52 7.44
N GLY A 210 12.84 10.93 6.27
CA GLY A 210 13.67 9.80 5.82
C GLY A 210 15.16 10.13 5.79
N GLU A 211 15.53 11.29 5.24
CA GLU A 211 16.93 11.75 5.14
C GLU A 211 17.53 12.05 6.52
N ARG A 212 16.80 12.76 7.38
CA ARG A 212 17.29 13.19 8.70
C ARG A 212 17.37 12.07 9.74
N TYR A 213 16.45 11.11 9.70
CA TYR A 213 16.28 10.16 10.80
C TYR A 213 16.37 8.68 10.40
N LEU A 214 16.16 8.33 9.11
CA LEU A 214 16.12 6.94 8.65
C LEU A 214 17.28 6.57 7.71
N GLY A 215 18.28 7.47 7.56
CA GLY A 215 19.45 7.23 6.73
C GLY A 215 19.14 7.12 5.24
N PHE A 216 18.06 7.76 4.77
CA PHE A 216 17.81 7.94 3.34
C PHE A 216 18.83 8.90 2.75
N SER A 217 19.27 8.62 1.52
CA SER A 217 20.16 9.49 0.77
C SER A 217 19.74 9.54 -0.69
N TYR A 218 19.50 10.73 -1.20
CA TYR A 218 19.20 10.95 -2.62
C TYR A 218 20.33 10.44 -3.50
N GLU A 219 21.58 10.79 -3.19
CA GLU A 219 22.76 10.40 -3.97
C GLU A 219 22.94 8.88 -4.01
N ALA A 220 22.93 8.23 -2.85
CA ALA A 220 23.17 6.79 -2.76
C ALA A 220 22.08 5.96 -3.45
N SER A 221 20.84 6.43 -3.42
CA SER A 221 19.70 5.73 -4.02
C SER A 221 19.48 6.04 -5.50
N GLY A 222 20.09 7.11 -6.02
CA GLY A 222 19.79 7.62 -7.36
C GLY A 222 18.48 8.40 -7.46
N ALA A 223 17.90 8.76 -6.32
CA ALA A 223 16.69 9.57 -6.27
C ALA A 223 16.95 11.01 -6.72
N VAL A 224 15.96 11.63 -7.35
CA VAL A 224 16.03 13.02 -7.82
C VAL A 224 15.11 13.89 -6.97
N ARG A 225 15.61 15.04 -6.54
CA ARG A 225 14.81 16.02 -5.78
C ARG A 225 13.78 16.68 -6.69
N ALA A 226 12.66 17.11 -6.09
CA ALA A 226 11.68 17.92 -6.80
C ALA A 226 12.35 19.19 -7.40
N ALA A 227 11.94 19.55 -8.61
CA ALA A 227 12.45 20.76 -9.29
C ALA A 227 12.04 22.04 -8.54
N LYS A 228 10.87 22.05 -7.92
CA LYS A 228 10.42 23.14 -7.05
C LYS A 228 11.26 23.19 -5.77
N LYS A 229 11.88 24.34 -5.51
CA LYS A 229 12.56 24.62 -4.23
C LYS A 229 11.48 24.85 -3.15
N LEU A 230 10.93 23.78 -2.62
CA LEU A 230 10.10 23.81 -1.43
C LEU A 230 10.99 23.56 -0.22
N HIS A 231 10.81 24.36 0.82
CA HIS A 231 11.47 24.12 2.10
C HIS A 231 10.60 23.15 2.89
N PRO A 232 11.10 21.97 3.25
CA PRO A 232 10.36 21.05 4.08
C PRO A 232 10.12 21.67 5.47
N ASP A 233 8.88 21.54 5.95
CA ASP A 233 8.52 21.79 7.35
C ASP A 233 8.00 20.45 7.91
N SER A 234 8.95 19.55 8.13
CA SER A 234 8.66 18.17 8.51
C SER A 234 8.48 17.98 10.02
N GLU A 235 8.73 19.01 10.84
CA GLU A 235 8.74 18.86 12.30
C GLU A 235 7.33 18.56 12.85
N ALA A 236 6.32 19.28 12.40
CA ALA A 236 4.94 19.04 12.80
C ALA A 236 4.47 17.63 12.37
N LEU A 237 4.82 17.21 11.15
CA LEU A 237 4.51 15.87 10.65
C LEU A 237 5.26 14.79 11.44
N LEU A 238 6.52 15.04 11.82
CA LEU A 238 7.29 14.11 12.65
C LEU A 238 6.67 13.92 14.02
N ILE A 239 6.26 14.99 14.69
CA ILE A 239 5.56 14.92 15.98
C ILE A 239 4.29 14.08 15.83
N ASP A 240 3.52 14.33 14.79
CA ASP A 240 2.29 13.59 14.49
C ASP A 240 2.55 12.08 14.29
N ILE A 241 3.64 11.73 13.60
CA ILE A 241 4.06 10.35 13.38
C ILE A 241 4.50 9.68 14.69
N LEU A 242 5.24 10.37 15.53
CA LEU A 242 5.69 9.85 16.82
C LEU A 242 4.50 9.60 17.76
N ASP A 243 3.54 10.50 17.79
CA ASP A 243 2.31 10.36 18.57
C ASP A 243 1.42 9.20 18.05
N ALA A 244 1.40 8.97 16.74
CA ALA A 244 0.68 7.86 16.12
C ALA A 244 1.33 6.49 16.35
N GLY A 245 2.63 6.46 16.69
CA GLY A 245 3.41 5.24 16.91
C GLY A 245 3.70 4.46 15.61
N SER A 246 4.08 3.19 15.77
CA SER A 246 4.55 2.38 14.63
C SER A 246 3.50 2.06 13.59
N PHE A 247 2.22 2.02 13.98
CA PHE A 247 1.11 1.58 13.12
C PHE A 247 0.07 2.68 12.84
N GLY A 248 0.26 3.88 13.38
CA GLY A 248 -0.76 4.92 13.36
C GLY A 248 -1.87 4.64 14.40
N LYS A 249 -2.18 5.61 15.25
CA LYS A 249 -3.35 5.58 16.12
C LYS A 249 -4.15 6.86 15.92
N SER A 250 -5.46 6.72 15.72
CA SER A 250 -6.34 7.89 15.68
C SER A 250 -6.38 8.58 17.05
N SER A 251 -6.23 9.89 17.07
CA SER A 251 -6.55 10.73 18.23
C SER A 251 -7.90 11.41 18.01
N ALA A 252 -8.59 11.76 19.09
CA ALA A 252 -9.90 12.44 19.00
C ALA A 252 -9.85 13.74 18.17
N GLY A 253 -8.72 14.45 18.16
CA GLY A 253 -8.52 15.65 17.36
C GLY A 253 -8.42 15.40 15.84
N ARG A 254 -7.95 14.21 15.42
CA ARG A 254 -7.85 13.83 13.99
C ARG A 254 -9.19 13.41 13.40
N ILE A 255 -10.01 12.71 14.20
CA ILE A 255 -11.38 12.36 13.80
C ILE A 255 -12.17 13.62 13.48
N HIS A 256 -11.88 14.74 14.17
CA HIS A 256 -12.53 16.04 13.91
C HIS A 256 -12.10 16.67 12.58
N SER A 257 -10.82 16.55 12.20
CA SER A 257 -10.33 17.07 10.91
C SER A 257 -10.83 16.27 9.71
N ALA A 258 -10.98 14.95 9.86
CA ALA A 258 -11.53 14.09 8.81
C ALA A 258 -13.02 14.35 8.54
N ASN A 259 -13.75 14.91 9.51
CA ASN A 259 -15.19 15.27 9.36
C ASN A 259 -15.40 16.69 8.82
N ILE A 260 -14.35 17.49 8.62
CA ILE A 260 -14.41 18.87 8.14
C ILE A 260 -13.96 18.99 6.66
N THR A 261 -13.37 17.92 6.12
CA THR A 261 -13.04 17.78 4.70
C THR A 261 -13.99 16.81 4.03
#